data_c0c84eba517b7037c13e30bd725e066d
#
_entry.id   c0c84eba517b7037c13e30bd725e066d
#
_cell.length_a   1.000
_cell.length_b   1.000
_cell.length_c   1.000
_cell.angle_alpha   90.00
_cell.angle_beta   90.00
_cell.angle_gamma   90.00
#
_symmetry.space_group_name_H-M   'P 1'
#
loop_
_entity.id
_entity.type
_entity.pdbx_description
1 polymer ?
#
loop_
_entity_poly.entity_id
_entity_poly.type
_entity_poly.pdbx_seq_one_letter_code
_entity_poly.pdbx_strand_id
1 'polypeptide(L)'
;MPSRDVPADLRYFTDVLGAELVFAIDGMGTRVAMLKLSESPPRVLLTDHVEGDAPILVYRVANLRAAMTELTERGWKKARTLELPMGPASSFTAPGGQRLALYEAIRPGVVESFAGRRDF
;
A
#
# COMPACT_ATOMS: atom_id res chain seq x y z
N MET A 1 0.64 1.90 -4.87
CA MET A 1 0.97 2.26 -6.27
C MET A 1 -0.06 3.28 -6.76
N PRO A 2 0.37 4.50 -7.04
CA PRO A 2 -0.53 5.54 -7.54
C PRO A 2 -1.15 5.14 -8.88
N SER A 3 -2.41 5.49 -9.09
CA SER A 3 -3.13 5.25 -10.33
C SER A 3 -4.00 6.45 -10.65
N ARG A 4 -3.97 6.90 -11.89
CA ARG A 4 -4.85 7.98 -12.38
C ARG A 4 -6.22 7.47 -12.82
N ASP A 5 -6.31 6.17 -13.08
CA ASP A 5 -7.54 5.47 -13.47
C ASP A 5 -7.48 4.04 -12.93
N VAL A 6 -7.88 3.87 -11.67
CA VAL A 6 -7.81 2.57 -10.99
C VAL A 6 -8.59 1.47 -11.74
N PRO A 7 -9.81 1.73 -12.28
CA PRO A 7 -10.49 0.72 -13.09
C PRO A 7 -9.74 0.31 -14.36
N ALA A 8 -9.10 1.24 -15.05
CA ALA A 8 -8.34 0.93 -16.28
C ALA A 8 -7.07 0.14 -15.94
N ASP A 9 -6.33 0.56 -14.91
CA ASP A 9 -5.15 -0.15 -14.46
C ASP A 9 -5.51 -1.54 -13.92
N LEU A 10 -6.60 -1.67 -13.18
CA LEU A 10 -7.09 -2.96 -12.72
C LEU A 10 -7.31 -3.93 -13.89
N ARG A 11 -7.99 -3.47 -14.95
CA ARG A 11 -8.18 -4.30 -16.15
C ARG A 11 -6.86 -4.70 -16.80
N TYR A 12 -5.91 -3.78 -16.90
CA TYR A 12 -4.59 -4.10 -17.44
C TYR A 12 -3.88 -5.18 -16.62
N PHE A 13 -3.87 -5.02 -15.30
CA PHE A 13 -3.23 -6.00 -14.42
C PHE A 13 -3.90 -7.39 -14.50
N THR A 14 -5.23 -7.44 -14.57
CA THR A 14 -5.95 -8.73 -14.62
C THR A 14 -5.90 -9.36 -15.99
N ASP A 15 -6.18 -8.59 -17.05
CA ASP A 15 -6.40 -9.15 -18.40
C ASP A 15 -5.09 -9.33 -19.16
N VAL A 16 -4.10 -8.46 -18.93
CA VAL A 16 -2.82 -8.50 -19.64
C VAL A 16 -1.74 -9.19 -18.81
N LEU A 17 -1.62 -8.84 -17.53
CA LEU A 17 -0.58 -9.39 -16.65
C LEU A 17 -1.01 -10.67 -15.92
N GLY A 18 -2.28 -11.06 -16.02
CA GLY A 18 -2.79 -12.25 -15.37
C GLY A 18 -2.87 -12.18 -13.85
N ALA A 19 -2.93 -10.97 -13.29
CA ALA A 19 -3.05 -10.79 -11.85
C ALA A 19 -4.41 -11.25 -11.33
N GLU A 20 -4.44 -11.75 -10.11
CA GLU A 20 -5.69 -12.11 -9.43
C GLU A 20 -6.14 -10.96 -8.55
N LEU A 21 -7.41 -10.58 -8.69
CA LEU A 21 -8.03 -9.56 -7.86
C LEU A 21 -8.34 -10.12 -6.47
N VAL A 22 -7.84 -9.45 -5.43
CA VAL A 22 -8.19 -9.74 -4.04
C VAL A 22 -9.43 -8.97 -3.64
N PHE A 23 -9.44 -7.66 -3.86
CA PHE A 23 -10.62 -6.80 -3.69
C PHE A 23 -10.50 -5.51 -4.51
N ALA A 24 -11.65 -4.88 -4.79
CA ALA A 24 -11.74 -3.56 -5.39
C ALA A 24 -12.82 -2.76 -4.66
N ILE A 25 -12.44 -1.70 -3.98
CA ILE A 25 -13.29 -0.91 -3.10
C ILE A 25 -13.38 0.53 -3.61
N ASP A 26 -14.61 1.05 -3.68
CA ASP A 26 -14.90 2.46 -3.90
C ASP A 26 -15.59 2.98 -2.62
N GLY A 27 -14.94 3.87 -1.93
CA GLY A 27 -15.47 4.41 -0.69
C GLY A 27 -14.69 5.63 -0.19
N MET A 28 -15.41 6.53 0.49
CA MET A 28 -14.84 7.75 1.06
C MET A 28 -14.09 8.62 0.04
N GLY A 29 -14.57 8.62 -1.23
CA GLY A 29 -13.96 9.41 -2.30
C GLY A 29 -12.66 8.83 -2.87
N THR A 30 -12.34 7.59 -2.56
CA THR A 30 -11.12 6.94 -3.06
C THR A 30 -11.43 5.55 -3.59
N ARG A 31 -10.67 5.14 -4.61
CA ARG A 31 -10.71 3.77 -5.16
C ARG A 31 -9.43 3.05 -4.84
N VAL A 32 -9.58 1.83 -4.38
CA VAL A 32 -8.45 0.97 -4.01
C VAL A 32 -8.69 -0.43 -4.55
N ALA A 33 -7.70 -0.99 -5.22
CA ALA A 33 -7.74 -2.38 -5.67
C ALA A 33 -6.48 -3.11 -5.21
N MET A 34 -6.64 -4.25 -4.56
CA MET A 34 -5.53 -5.11 -4.18
C MET A 34 -5.44 -6.31 -5.13
N LEU A 35 -4.26 -6.55 -5.63
CA LEU A 35 -3.95 -7.59 -6.61
C LEU A 35 -2.80 -8.46 -6.11
N LYS A 36 -2.80 -9.71 -6.53
CA LYS A 36 -1.64 -10.58 -6.43
C LYS A 36 -1.17 -10.99 -7.83
N LEU A 37 0.11 -10.83 -8.09
CA LEU A 37 0.76 -11.23 -9.34
C LEU A 37 1.24 -12.67 -9.29
N SER A 38 1.41 -13.21 -8.09
CA SER A 38 1.81 -14.60 -7.83
C SER A 38 1.28 -15.04 -6.47
N GLU A 39 1.44 -16.31 -6.15
CA GLU A 39 1.03 -16.83 -4.82
C GLU A 39 1.87 -16.21 -3.69
N SER A 40 3.13 -15.89 -3.95
CA SER A 40 4.02 -15.25 -2.98
C SER A 40 3.85 -13.73 -2.96
N PRO A 41 4.08 -13.07 -1.80
CA PRO A 41 4.16 -11.60 -1.76
C PRO A 41 5.29 -11.07 -2.66
N PRO A 42 5.27 -9.79 -3.02
CA PRO A 42 4.39 -8.74 -2.53
C PRO A 42 3.02 -8.70 -3.21
N ARG A 43 2.07 -8.00 -2.60
CA ARG A 43 0.81 -7.61 -3.21
C ARG A 43 0.94 -6.23 -3.84
N VAL A 44 0.14 -5.95 -4.85
CA VAL A 44 0.03 -4.63 -5.47
C VAL A 44 -1.25 -3.98 -4.98
N LEU A 45 -1.15 -2.78 -4.46
CA LEU A 45 -2.29 -1.95 -4.09
C LEU A 45 -2.34 -0.75 -5.03
N LEU A 46 -3.31 -0.74 -5.93
CA LEU A 46 -3.63 0.41 -6.80
C LEU A 46 -4.50 1.39 -6.03
N THR A 47 -4.23 2.68 -6.15
CA THR A 47 -5.03 3.69 -5.46
C THR A 47 -4.92 5.06 -6.13
N ASP A 48 -6.00 5.83 -6.10
CA ASP A 48 -6.08 7.17 -6.69
C ASP A 48 -5.79 8.32 -5.72
N HIS A 49 -5.63 8.03 -4.42
CA HIS A 49 -5.37 9.07 -3.41
C HIS A 49 -3.88 9.32 -3.11
N VAL A 50 -3.00 8.54 -3.70
CA VAL A 50 -1.54 8.71 -3.53
C VAL A 50 -0.99 9.51 -4.69
N GLU A 51 -0.37 10.64 -4.37
CA GLU A 51 0.23 11.54 -5.36
C GLU A 51 1.47 10.96 -6.03
N GLY A 52 1.77 11.47 -7.23
CA GLY A 52 2.95 11.10 -8.00
C GLY A 52 2.73 9.86 -8.87
N ASP A 53 3.78 9.48 -9.58
CA ASP A 53 3.77 8.35 -10.53
C ASP A 53 4.59 7.15 -10.03
N ALA A 54 5.44 7.37 -9.02
CA ALA A 54 6.31 6.33 -8.50
C ALA A 54 5.59 5.47 -7.44
N PRO A 55 5.81 4.16 -7.43
CA PRO A 55 5.29 3.29 -6.38
C PRO A 55 5.89 3.63 -5.03
N ILE A 56 5.20 3.25 -3.96
CA ILE A 56 5.73 3.28 -2.60
C ILE A 56 6.00 1.82 -2.20
N LEU A 57 7.23 1.55 -1.78
CA LEU A 57 7.58 0.26 -1.18
C LEU A 57 7.18 0.28 0.29
N VAL A 58 6.34 -0.68 0.70
CA VAL A 58 5.78 -0.71 2.05
C VAL A 58 6.31 -1.93 2.80
N TYR A 59 6.95 -1.70 3.93
CA TYR A 59 7.55 -2.74 4.77
C TYR A 59 6.78 -2.87 6.08
N ARG A 60 6.47 -4.10 6.45
CA ARG A 60 5.89 -4.41 7.75
C ARG A 60 6.98 -4.46 8.82
N VAL A 61 6.72 -3.83 9.96
CA VAL A 61 7.54 -3.93 11.18
C VAL A 61 6.69 -4.45 12.33
N ALA A 62 7.33 -5.05 13.32
CA ALA A 62 6.63 -5.60 14.47
C ALA A 62 6.06 -4.50 15.38
N ASN A 63 6.81 -3.39 15.51
CA ASN A 63 6.43 -2.23 16.33
C ASN A 63 6.90 -0.96 15.61
N LEU A 64 5.98 -0.15 15.12
CA LEU A 64 6.32 1.03 14.33
C LEU A 64 7.05 2.08 15.17
N ARG A 65 6.62 2.33 16.39
CA ARG A 65 7.27 3.32 17.26
C ARG A 65 8.72 2.94 17.56
N ALA A 66 8.96 1.68 17.89
CA ALA A 66 10.32 1.18 18.17
C ALA A 66 11.21 1.25 16.92
N ALA A 67 10.69 0.88 15.76
CA ALA A 67 11.41 1.00 14.50
C ALA A 67 11.76 2.45 14.16
N MET A 68 10.82 3.37 14.34
CA MET A 68 11.05 4.80 14.10
C MET A 68 12.10 5.37 15.05
N THR A 69 12.09 4.98 16.31
CA THR A 69 13.09 5.40 17.31
C THR A 69 14.48 4.93 16.91
N GLU A 70 14.62 3.65 16.58
CA GLU A 70 15.90 3.07 16.16
C GLU A 70 16.43 3.73 14.88
N LEU A 71 15.58 3.94 13.89
CA LEU A 71 15.98 4.57 12.63
C LEU A 71 16.35 6.05 12.81
N THR A 72 15.64 6.77 13.68
CA THR A 72 15.92 8.17 13.99
C THR A 72 17.33 8.32 14.60
N GLU A 73 17.74 7.39 15.45
CA GLU A 73 19.10 7.34 16.01
C GLU A 73 20.18 7.19 14.93
N ARG A 74 19.83 6.60 13.80
CA ARG A 74 20.70 6.43 12.63
C ARG A 74 20.64 7.59 11.63
N GLY A 75 19.88 8.65 11.94
CA GLY A 75 19.73 9.81 11.08
C GLY A 75 18.52 9.79 10.13
N TRP A 76 17.65 8.78 10.25
CA TRP A 76 16.40 8.75 9.48
C TRP A 76 15.45 9.87 9.89
N LYS A 77 14.77 10.44 8.91
CA LYS A 77 13.76 11.48 9.13
C LYS A 77 12.42 11.04 8.54
N LYS A 78 11.41 11.06 9.40
CA LYS A 78 10.03 10.82 8.99
C LYS A 78 9.55 11.98 8.12
N ALA A 79 8.91 11.66 6.99
CA ALA A 79 8.23 12.66 6.18
C ALA A 79 6.76 12.81 6.55
N ARG A 80 6.03 11.70 6.70
CA ARG A 80 4.58 11.74 6.88
C ARG A 80 4.08 10.55 7.69
N THR A 81 3.10 10.78 8.55
CA THR A 81 2.33 9.72 9.19
C THR A 81 1.09 9.43 8.38
N LEU A 82 0.79 8.16 8.18
CA LEU A 82 -0.35 7.65 7.42
C LEU A 82 -1.11 6.63 8.27
N GLU A 83 -2.38 6.46 7.95
CA GLU A 83 -3.18 5.37 8.50
C GLU A 83 -3.59 4.45 7.36
N LEU A 84 -3.11 3.22 7.38
CA LEU A 84 -3.52 2.17 6.45
C LEU A 84 -4.66 1.36 7.05
N PRO A 85 -5.44 0.62 6.24
CA PRO A 85 -6.46 -0.27 6.81
C PRO A 85 -5.91 -1.24 7.84
N MET A 86 -4.68 -1.75 7.66
CA MET A 86 -4.03 -2.70 8.55
C MET A 86 -3.45 -2.06 9.81
N GLY A 87 -3.14 -0.77 9.81
CA GLY A 87 -2.53 -0.08 10.94
C GLY A 87 -1.79 1.20 10.56
N PRO A 88 -1.12 1.82 11.54
CA PRO A 88 -0.37 3.05 11.31
C PRO A 88 0.85 2.82 10.42
N ALA A 89 1.20 3.84 9.65
CA ALA A 89 2.36 3.83 8.76
C ALA A 89 3.12 5.15 8.84
N SER A 90 4.39 5.10 8.47
CA SER A 90 5.25 6.27 8.36
C SER A 90 5.97 6.24 7.03
N SER A 91 5.73 7.23 6.18
CA SER A 91 6.38 7.34 4.89
C SER A 91 7.62 8.23 4.96
N PHE A 92 8.54 7.99 4.05
CA PHE A 92 9.78 8.75 3.89
C PHE A 92 10.33 8.59 2.49
N THR A 93 11.32 9.40 2.18
CA THR A 93 12.01 9.36 0.90
C THR A 93 13.50 9.10 1.14
N ALA A 94 14.06 8.12 0.46
CA ALA A 94 15.49 7.86 0.49
C ALA A 94 16.25 8.92 -0.35
N PRO A 95 17.56 9.08 -0.16
CA PRO A 95 18.35 10.12 -0.85
C PRO A 95 18.24 10.11 -2.38
N GLY A 96 18.00 8.95 -2.99
CA GLY A 96 17.81 8.83 -4.43
C GLY A 96 16.38 9.11 -4.92
N GLY A 97 15.49 9.59 -4.04
CA GLY A 97 14.10 9.89 -4.37
C GLY A 97 13.14 8.71 -4.25
N GLN A 98 13.62 7.54 -3.85
CA GLN A 98 12.77 6.36 -3.67
C GLN A 98 11.79 6.59 -2.53
N ARG A 99 10.53 6.22 -2.76
CA ARG A 99 9.44 6.36 -1.78
C ARG A 99 9.27 5.06 -1.02
N LEU A 100 9.30 5.16 0.31
CA LEU A 100 9.17 4.02 1.21
C LEU A 100 8.18 4.34 2.32
N ALA A 101 7.65 3.29 2.93
CA ALA A 101 6.84 3.40 4.14
C ALA A 101 7.05 2.18 5.03
N LEU A 102 6.97 2.40 6.32
CA LEU A 102 6.93 1.35 7.34
C LEU A 102 5.51 1.30 7.91
N TYR A 103 5.00 0.12 8.21
CA TYR A 103 3.71 -0.02 8.86
C TYR A 103 3.71 -1.12 9.92
N GLU A 104 2.81 -0.99 10.88
CA GLU A 104 2.53 -2.01 11.87
C GLU A 104 1.13 -2.57 11.65
N ALA A 105 0.98 -3.87 11.58
CA ALA A 105 -0.31 -4.51 11.42
C ALA A 105 -0.99 -4.70 12.78
N ILE A 106 -1.76 -3.70 13.21
CA ILE A 106 -2.50 -3.73 14.48
C ILE A 106 -3.95 -4.20 14.33
N ARG A 107 -4.43 -4.28 13.08
CA ARG A 107 -5.77 -4.78 12.73
C ARG A 107 -5.64 -6.02 11.85
N PRO A 108 -5.27 -7.17 12.41
CA PRO A 108 -5.17 -8.40 11.64
C PRO A 108 -6.55 -8.81 11.10
N GLY A 109 -6.57 -9.44 9.93
CA GLY A 109 -7.81 -9.90 9.31
C GLY A 109 -8.60 -8.83 8.55
N VAL A 110 -8.19 -7.55 8.56
CA VAL A 110 -8.92 -6.50 7.84
C VAL A 110 -8.87 -6.71 6.31
N VAL A 111 -7.75 -7.16 5.78
CA VAL A 111 -7.60 -7.45 4.35
C VAL A 111 -8.48 -8.64 3.97
N GLU A 112 -8.50 -9.67 4.79
CA GLU A 112 -9.33 -10.86 4.60
C GLU A 112 -10.82 -10.51 4.65
N SER A 113 -11.22 -9.53 5.46
CA SER A 113 -12.62 -9.07 5.51
C SER A 113 -13.07 -8.39 4.22
N PHE A 114 -12.15 -7.86 3.43
CA PHE A 114 -12.43 -7.26 2.12
C PHE A 114 -12.29 -8.25 0.96
N ALA A 115 -11.70 -9.43 1.19
CA ALA A 115 -11.46 -10.41 0.14
C ALA A 115 -12.75 -10.78 -0.60
N GLY A 116 -12.70 -10.73 -1.93
CA GLY A 116 -13.86 -11.00 -2.79
C GLY A 116 -14.78 -9.81 -3.03
N ARG A 117 -14.66 -8.71 -2.28
CA ARG A 117 -15.46 -7.50 -2.52
C ARG A 117 -14.99 -6.81 -3.80
N ARG A 118 -15.96 -6.48 -4.65
CA ARG A 118 -15.70 -5.79 -5.92
C ARG A 118 -16.75 -4.72 -6.16
N ASP A 119 -16.34 -3.46 -6.03
CA ASP A 119 -17.20 -2.29 -6.23
C ASP A 119 -17.10 -1.73 -7.68
N PHE A 120 -16.04 -2.11 -8.38
CA PHE A 120 -15.83 -1.64 -9.76
C PHE A 120 -15.05 -2.61 -10.66
#